data_884e618d23ad2e32c60f22780db97471
#
_entry.id   884e618d23ad2e32c60f22780db97471
#
_cell.length_a   1.000
_cell.length_b   1.000
_cell.length_c   1.000
_cell.angle_alpha   90.00
_cell.angle_beta   90.00
_cell.angle_gamma   90.00
#
_symmetry.space_group_name_H-M   'P 1'
#
loop_
_entity.id
_entity.type
_entity.pdbx_description
1 polymer ?
#
loop_
_entity_poly.entity_id
_entity_poly.type
_entity_poly.pdbx_seq_one_letter_code
_entity_poly.pdbx_strand_id
1 'polypeptide(L)'
;MLFLLLATLHVAPIGDFALEKGGTIHDCRLGYRTFGELAEDKSNVIVVLTWFGGTSEGLTFWAGPGKLYDSSKYFVVVIDAFGDGISSSPSNGADAEFTMRDMVRAQHELLTRELKLDHVFAVSGLSMGGMQTFEWIALYPGFMTKAVPIVGTPKLTSYDLLLWKTELSIIDTPAGLNAAADINEMHLHTPAYIAAHVHDVDQLMRDHEASVAKIKVADYASQLRAMIGHDIGSVPAKLPQMMIVVSAQDQMVNPAPAAEFARATNSELVTLTGDCGHLATSCESDLLTREVHRFLAH
;
A
#
# COMPACT_ATOMS: atom_id res chain seq x y z
N MET A 1 30.99 -2.28 -10.79
CA MET A 1 30.55 -1.92 -9.42
C MET A 1 29.39 -0.94 -9.58
N LEU A 2 28.18 -1.48 -9.65
CA LEU A 2 26.96 -0.68 -9.81
C LEU A 2 26.63 -0.10 -8.44
N PHE A 3 26.92 1.17 -8.21
CA PHE A 3 26.37 1.86 -7.04
C PHE A 3 24.84 1.92 -7.23
N LEU A 4 24.11 1.08 -6.49
CA LEU A 4 22.71 1.37 -6.22
C LEU A 4 22.71 2.70 -5.46
N LEU A 5 22.46 3.80 -6.13
CA LEU A 5 22.10 5.05 -5.49
C LEU A 5 20.75 4.75 -4.80
N LEU A 6 20.81 4.47 -3.50
CA LEU A 6 19.60 4.44 -2.67
C LEU A 6 18.92 5.80 -2.86
N ALA A 7 17.70 5.78 -3.36
CA ALA A 7 16.94 7.01 -3.53
C ALA A 7 16.86 7.73 -2.17
N THR A 8 17.16 9.01 -2.16
CA THR A 8 17.15 9.81 -0.93
C THR A 8 15.74 9.91 -0.38
N LEU A 9 15.59 9.70 0.93
CA LEU A 9 14.35 10.01 1.61
C LEU A 9 14.17 11.53 1.69
N HIS A 10 13.01 11.99 1.23
CA HIS A 10 12.53 13.36 1.40
C HIS A 10 11.40 13.36 2.40
N VAL A 11 11.26 14.42 3.18
CA VAL A 11 10.12 14.64 4.08
C VAL A 11 9.54 16.01 3.76
N ALA A 12 8.36 16.02 3.20
CA ALA A 12 7.65 17.25 2.81
C ALA A 12 6.74 17.73 3.92
N PRO A 13 6.74 19.03 4.27
CA PRO A 13 5.76 19.62 5.17
C PRO A 13 4.42 19.76 4.43
N ILE A 14 3.36 19.29 5.05
CA ILE A 14 1.98 19.48 4.56
C ILE A 14 1.33 20.69 5.31
N GLY A 15 1.81 20.99 6.52
CA GLY A 15 1.23 21.99 7.42
C GLY A 15 0.10 21.44 8.27
N ASP A 16 -0.80 22.27 8.73
CA ASP A 16 -1.94 21.83 9.51
C ASP A 16 -2.94 21.08 8.62
N PHE A 17 -3.19 19.82 8.94
CA PHE A 17 -4.00 18.91 8.13
C PHE A 17 -5.27 18.50 8.88
N ALA A 18 -6.43 18.95 8.40
CA ALA A 18 -7.73 18.61 8.97
C ALA A 18 -8.15 17.18 8.61
N LEU A 19 -8.51 16.39 9.63
CA LEU A 19 -8.91 14.98 9.47
C LEU A 19 -10.42 14.84 9.16
N GLU A 20 -10.78 13.77 8.44
CA GLU A 20 -12.15 13.46 8.06
C GLU A 20 -13.08 13.29 9.28
N LYS A 21 -12.60 12.61 10.32
CA LYS A 21 -13.35 12.38 11.55
C LYS A 21 -13.29 13.54 12.57
N GLY A 22 -12.69 14.66 12.16
CA GLY A 22 -12.43 15.80 13.03
C GLY A 22 -11.06 15.73 13.68
N GLY A 23 -10.62 16.89 14.21
CA GLY A 23 -9.25 17.09 14.68
C GLY A 23 -8.31 17.54 13.56
N THR A 24 -7.06 17.79 13.95
CA THR A 24 -6.02 18.32 13.05
C THR A 24 -4.69 17.68 13.40
N ILE A 25 -3.96 17.19 12.40
CA ILE A 25 -2.55 16.89 12.54
C ILE A 25 -1.79 18.20 12.34
N HIS A 26 -1.22 18.75 13.42
CA HIS A 26 -0.37 19.93 13.34
C HIS A 26 1.00 19.55 12.78
N ASP A 27 1.61 20.44 12.00
CA ASP A 27 2.89 20.20 11.33
C ASP A 27 2.94 18.85 10.59
N CYS A 28 1.82 18.50 9.94
CA CYS A 28 1.69 17.27 9.18
C CYS A 28 2.80 17.18 8.12
N ARG A 29 3.37 15.97 7.97
CA ARG A 29 4.44 15.70 7.02
C ARG A 29 4.27 14.34 6.36
N LEU A 30 4.80 14.22 5.14
CA LEU A 30 4.86 12.97 4.39
C LEU A 30 6.29 12.67 3.95
N GLY A 31 6.74 11.45 4.22
CA GLY A 31 7.96 10.89 3.65
C GLY A 31 7.73 10.41 2.21
N TYR A 32 8.74 10.54 1.36
CA TYR A 32 8.70 9.97 0.02
C TYR A 32 10.09 9.78 -0.56
N ARG A 33 10.20 8.90 -1.56
CA ARG A 33 11.41 8.70 -2.38
C ARG A 33 11.06 8.83 -3.85
N THR A 34 12.02 9.25 -4.66
CA THR A 34 11.82 9.35 -6.11
C THR A 34 12.87 8.54 -6.86
N PHE A 35 12.49 7.99 -8.02
CA PHE A 35 13.35 7.22 -8.91
C PHE A 35 13.10 7.64 -10.36
N GLY A 36 14.13 7.60 -11.19
CA GLY A 36 14.03 8.00 -12.59
C GLY A 36 14.07 9.51 -12.79
N GLU A 37 13.78 9.93 -14.00
CA GLU A 37 13.78 11.33 -14.41
C GLU A 37 12.38 11.80 -14.75
N LEU A 38 12.00 12.96 -14.23
CA LEU A 38 10.72 13.59 -14.53
C LEU A 38 10.77 14.16 -15.95
N ALA A 39 9.82 13.75 -16.80
CA ALA A 39 9.66 14.31 -18.13
C ALA A 39 9.34 15.81 -18.06
N GLU A 40 9.74 16.58 -19.07
CA GLU A 40 9.53 18.03 -19.11
C GLU A 40 8.05 18.42 -19.02
N ASP A 41 7.18 17.64 -19.67
CA ASP A 41 5.72 17.77 -19.64
C ASP A 41 5.06 17.07 -18.43
N LYS A 42 5.85 16.45 -17.55
CA LYS A 42 5.43 15.71 -16.36
C LYS A 42 4.48 14.53 -16.63
N SER A 43 4.43 14.03 -17.85
CA SER A 43 3.47 12.99 -18.28
C SER A 43 3.82 11.58 -17.81
N ASN A 44 5.01 11.36 -17.23
CA ASN A 44 5.55 10.05 -16.91
C ASN A 44 5.56 9.69 -15.40
N VAL A 45 4.73 10.34 -14.59
CA VAL A 45 4.75 10.14 -13.14
C VAL A 45 3.95 8.91 -12.74
N ILE A 46 4.56 7.99 -11.99
CA ILE A 46 3.88 6.90 -11.29
C ILE A 46 3.99 7.12 -9.79
N VAL A 47 2.84 7.17 -9.11
CA VAL A 47 2.77 7.21 -7.64
C VAL A 47 2.61 5.78 -7.11
N VAL A 48 3.45 5.41 -6.14
CA VAL A 48 3.44 4.08 -5.51
C VAL A 48 3.23 4.22 -4.02
N LEU A 49 2.25 3.48 -3.48
CA LEU A 49 1.77 3.59 -2.11
C LEU A 49 2.20 2.39 -1.28
N THR A 50 2.63 2.64 -0.04
CA THR A 50 3.21 1.62 0.84
C THR A 50 2.15 0.69 1.43
N TRP A 51 2.58 -0.55 1.73
CA TRP A 51 1.77 -1.54 2.46
C TRP A 51 1.75 -1.27 3.97
N PHE A 52 0.94 -2.01 4.71
CA PHE A 52 0.81 -1.95 6.16
C PHE A 52 2.15 -2.18 6.86
N GLY A 53 2.57 -1.25 7.70
CA GLY A 53 3.87 -1.28 8.37
C GLY A 53 5.08 -1.07 7.45
N GLY A 54 4.87 -0.92 6.14
CA GLY A 54 5.94 -0.72 5.16
C GLY A 54 6.30 0.75 4.97
N THR A 55 7.53 0.99 4.53
CA THR A 55 8.04 2.30 4.19
C THR A 55 8.49 2.37 2.72
N SER A 56 8.71 3.57 2.22
CA SER A 56 9.24 3.79 0.87
C SER A 56 10.58 3.10 0.63
N GLU A 57 11.35 2.84 1.69
CA GLU A 57 12.58 2.05 1.60
C GLU A 57 12.30 0.60 1.23
N GLY A 58 11.28 -0.02 1.83
CA GLY A 58 10.86 -1.38 1.53
C GLY A 58 10.42 -1.59 0.08
N LEU A 59 9.90 -0.53 -0.58
CA LEU A 59 9.49 -0.58 -1.99
C LEU A 59 10.64 -0.36 -3.00
N THR A 60 11.86 -0.07 -2.54
CA THR A 60 13.00 0.18 -3.43
C THR A 60 13.37 -1.01 -4.31
N PHE A 61 13.04 -2.24 -3.88
CA PHE A 61 13.30 -3.42 -4.72
C PHE A 61 12.35 -3.52 -5.92
N TRP A 62 11.19 -2.85 -5.89
CA TRP A 62 10.19 -2.84 -6.97
C TRP A 62 10.30 -1.63 -7.90
N ALA A 63 11.05 -0.59 -7.50
CA ALA A 63 11.31 0.60 -8.28
C ALA A 63 12.76 0.60 -8.79
N GLY A 64 12.96 0.76 -10.09
CA GLY A 64 14.28 0.76 -10.71
C GLY A 64 14.23 0.36 -12.19
N PRO A 65 15.34 0.48 -12.93
CA PRO A 65 15.38 0.10 -14.34
C PRO A 65 14.99 -1.36 -14.54
N GLY A 66 13.97 -1.60 -15.39
CA GLY A 66 13.44 -2.94 -15.71
C GLY A 66 12.66 -3.63 -14.60
N LYS A 67 12.48 -3.00 -13.43
CA LYS A 67 11.66 -3.51 -12.32
C LYS A 67 10.17 -3.26 -12.56
N LEU A 68 9.32 -3.71 -11.62
CA LEU A 68 7.87 -3.52 -11.69
C LEU A 68 7.49 -2.07 -12.03
N TYR A 69 8.11 -1.11 -11.35
CA TYR A 69 8.02 0.32 -11.67
C TYR A 69 9.32 0.76 -12.33
N ASP A 70 9.35 0.65 -13.66
CA ASP A 70 10.57 0.86 -14.48
C ASP A 70 10.99 2.32 -14.49
N SER A 71 11.95 2.67 -13.63
CA SER A 71 12.46 4.04 -13.53
C SER A 71 13.29 4.50 -14.73
N SER A 72 13.57 3.64 -15.72
CA SER A 72 14.14 4.08 -16.98
C SER A 72 13.12 4.73 -17.93
N LYS A 73 11.82 4.55 -17.63
CA LYS A 73 10.68 5.08 -18.41
C LYS A 73 9.85 6.08 -17.62
N TYR A 74 9.73 5.85 -16.32
CA TYR A 74 8.82 6.59 -15.44
C TYR A 74 9.56 7.29 -14.32
N PHE A 75 9.05 8.45 -13.94
CA PHE A 75 9.39 9.09 -12.69
C PHE A 75 8.51 8.50 -11.59
N VAL A 76 9.09 7.66 -10.75
CA VAL A 76 8.39 6.92 -9.71
C VAL A 76 8.48 7.67 -8.40
N VAL A 77 7.34 8.00 -7.80
CA VAL A 77 7.21 8.65 -6.49
C VAL A 77 6.63 7.64 -5.51
N VAL A 78 7.44 7.13 -4.60
CA VAL A 78 7.01 6.21 -3.55
C VAL A 78 6.71 6.99 -2.28
N ILE A 79 5.47 6.96 -1.81
CA ILE A 79 5.00 7.78 -0.68
C ILE A 79 4.79 6.91 0.56
N ASP A 80 5.38 7.35 1.68
CA ASP A 80 5.21 6.78 2.99
C ASP A 80 3.81 7.11 3.56
N ALA A 81 3.07 6.11 4.02
CA ALA A 81 1.74 6.31 4.58
C ALA A 81 1.79 6.92 6.00
N PHE A 82 0.72 7.54 6.45
CA PHE A 82 0.61 7.89 7.87
C PHE A 82 0.75 6.65 8.76
N GLY A 83 1.35 6.80 9.93
CA GLY A 83 1.51 5.73 10.90
C GLY A 83 2.67 4.76 10.60
N ASP A 84 3.60 5.12 9.72
CA ASP A 84 4.79 4.31 9.43
C ASP A 84 6.06 4.74 10.19
N GLY A 85 5.96 5.80 11.00
CA GLY A 85 7.07 6.38 11.77
C GLY A 85 7.92 7.40 11.01
N ILE A 86 7.79 7.50 9.67
CA ILE A 86 8.46 8.50 8.80
C ILE A 86 7.52 9.66 8.53
N SER A 87 6.37 9.37 7.93
CA SER A 87 5.25 10.29 7.81
C SER A 87 4.64 10.59 9.16
N SER A 88 3.71 11.52 9.23
CA SER A 88 2.99 11.82 10.47
C SER A 88 2.43 10.55 11.11
N SER A 89 2.84 10.29 12.34
CA SER A 89 2.61 9.03 13.07
C SER A 89 2.46 9.31 14.56
N PRO A 90 1.71 8.49 15.32
CA PRO A 90 1.65 8.62 16.78
C PRO A 90 3.04 8.67 17.43
N SER A 91 3.98 7.86 16.98
CA SER A 91 5.34 7.82 17.54
C SER A 91 6.16 9.09 17.31
N ASN A 92 5.74 9.97 16.39
CA ASN A 92 6.44 11.22 16.08
C ASN A 92 5.60 12.48 16.31
N GLY A 93 4.53 12.35 17.13
CA GLY A 93 3.73 13.47 17.64
C GLY A 93 2.38 13.71 16.93
N ALA A 94 2.03 12.90 15.93
CA ALA A 94 0.71 12.97 15.30
C ALA A 94 -0.27 11.98 15.98
N ASP A 95 -0.60 12.26 17.24
CA ASP A 95 -1.56 11.45 18.01
C ASP A 95 -3.00 11.80 17.59
N ALA A 96 -3.42 11.25 16.44
CA ALA A 96 -4.73 11.49 15.87
C ALA A 96 -5.23 10.23 15.10
N GLU A 97 -6.55 10.00 15.12
CA GLU A 97 -7.17 8.94 14.33
C GLU A 97 -7.36 9.39 12.89
N PHE A 98 -6.48 8.98 12.02
CA PHE A 98 -6.60 9.18 10.57
C PHE A 98 -7.27 7.99 9.87
N THR A 99 -7.79 8.22 8.69
CA THR A 99 -8.41 7.22 7.81
C THR A 99 -7.56 6.97 6.57
N MET A 100 -7.89 5.92 5.78
CA MET A 100 -7.29 5.74 4.45
C MET A 100 -7.52 6.96 3.57
N ARG A 101 -8.70 7.57 3.68
CA ARG A 101 -9.05 8.79 2.96
C ARG A 101 -8.17 9.97 3.34
N ASP A 102 -7.84 10.12 4.62
CA ASP A 102 -6.91 11.15 5.08
C ASP A 102 -5.50 10.94 4.52
N MET A 103 -5.01 9.68 4.47
CA MET A 103 -3.72 9.36 3.83
C MET A 103 -3.71 9.83 2.38
N VAL A 104 -4.74 9.50 1.60
CA VAL A 104 -4.85 9.87 0.19
C VAL A 104 -4.99 11.38 -0.02
N ARG A 105 -5.73 12.07 0.85
CA ARG A 105 -5.83 13.54 0.82
C ARG A 105 -4.48 14.20 1.06
N ALA A 106 -3.72 13.73 2.03
CA ALA A 106 -2.38 14.24 2.32
C ALA A 106 -1.39 13.95 1.16
N GLN A 107 -1.46 12.76 0.55
CA GLN A 107 -0.68 12.41 -0.63
C GLN A 107 -1.03 13.32 -1.82
N HIS A 108 -2.29 13.64 -2.03
CA HIS A 108 -2.71 14.58 -3.06
C HIS A 108 -2.15 15.99 -2.79
N GLU A 109 -2.12 16.45 -1.53
CA GLU A 109 -1.48 17.72 -1.18
C GLU A 109 0.03 17.70 -1.43
N LEU A 110 0.73 16.61 -1.11
CA LEU A 110 2.14 16.41 -1.44
C LEU A 110 2.37 16.57 -2.96
N LEU A 111 1.60 15.86 -3.77
CA LEU A 111 1.77 15.89 -5.22
C LEU A 111 1.49 17.27 -5.80
N THR A 112 0.42 17.93 -5.36
CA THR A 112 -0.01 19.21 -5.92
C THR A 112 0.79 20.41 -5.39
N ARG A 113 1.07 20.43 -4.09
CA ARG A 113 1.70 21.59 -3.46
C ARG A 113 3.22 21.55 -3.48
N GLU A 114 3.83 20.36 -3.20
CA GLU A 114 5.28 20.24 -3.13
C GLU A 114 5.87 19.87 -4.49
N LEU A 115 5.34 18.82 -5.15
CA LEU A 115 5.85 18.35 -6.42
C LEU A 115 5.28 19.12 -7.64
N LYS A 116 4.27 20.00 -7.40
CA LYS A 116 3.63 20.82 -8.45
C LYS A 116 3.10 19.99 -9.61
N LEU A 117 2.49 18.84 -9.29
CA LEU A 117 1.84 17.96 -10.23
C LEU A 117 0.33 18.23 -10.18
N ASP A 118 -0.30 18.41 -11.31
CA ASP A 118 -1.75 18.56 -11.49
C ASP A 118 -2.39 17.28 -12.06
N HIS A 119 -1.55 16.34 -12.50
CA HIS A 119 -1.93 15.04 -13.01
C HIS A 119 -0.77 14.05 -12.87
N VAL A 120 -1.08 12.74 -12.79
CA VAL A 120 -0.08 11.68 -12.83
C VAL A 120 -0.47 10.62 -13.85
N PHE A 121 0.52 9.93 -14.42
CA PHE A 121 0.29 8.86 -15.38
C PHE A 121 -0.41 7.68 -14.71
N ALA A 122 0.10 7.23 -13.54
CA ALA A 122 -0.53 6.13 -12.82
C ALA A 122 -0.42 6.28 -11.30
N VAL A 123 -1.39 5.68 -10.59
CA VAL A 123 -1.33 5.42 -9.15
C VAL A 123 -1.39 3.91 -8.94
N SER A 124 -0.50 3.39 -8.10
CA SER A 124 -0.43 1.96 -7.78
C SER A 124 -0.01 1.76 -6.33
N GLY A 125 -0.29 0.58 -5.78
CA GLY A 125 0.15 0.22 -4.44
C GLY A 125 -0.21 -1.22 -4.12
N LEU A 126 0.50 -1.79 -3.13
CA LEU A 126 0.30 -3.16 -2.68
C LEU A 126 -0.46 -3.21 -1.36
N SER A 127 -1.34 -4.18 -1.18
CA SER A 127 -2.02 -4.46 0.09
C SER A 127 -2.73 -3.21 0.61
N MET A 128 -2.34 -2.64 1.76
CA MET A 128 -2.81 -1.34 2.22
C MET A 128 -2.57 -0.24 1.17
N GLY A 129 -1.48 -0.29 0.41
CA GLY A 129 -1.25 0.61 -0.74
C GLY A 129 -2.28 0.40 -1.86
N GLY A 130 -2.73 -0.83 -2.07
CA GLY A 130 -3.84 -1.15 -2.97
C GLY A 130 -5.17 -0.57 -2.48
N MET A 131 -5.45 -0.61 -1.17
CA MET A 131 -6.61 0.07 -0.57
C MET A 131 -6.54 1.58 -0.77
N GLN A 132 -5.38 2.19 -0.53
CA GLN A 132 -5.15 3.60 -0.82
C GLN A 132 -5.36 3.92 -2.32
N THR A 133 -4.95 3.01 -3.22
CA THR A 133 -5.20 3.17 -4.67
C THR A 133 -6.69 3.18 -4.98
N PHE A 134 -7.51 2.34 -4.33
CA PHE A 134 -8.97 2.41 -4.45
C PHE A 134 -9.54 3.72 -3.90
N GLU A 135 -9.00 4.26 -2.81
CA GLU A 135 -9.40 5.60 -2.33
C GLU A 135 -9.01 6.70 -3.32
N TRP A 136 -7.84 6.61 -3.98
CA TRP A 136 -7.46 7.52 -5.06
C TRP A 136 -8.45 7.50 -6.21
N ILE A 137 -8.90 6.30 -6.63
CA ILE A 137 -9.94 6.13 -7.66
C ILE A 137 -11.25 6.80 -7.24
N ALA A 138 -11.61 6.69 -5.95
CA ALA A 138 -12.86 7.27 -5.43
C ALA A 138 -12.80 8.80 -5.30
N LEU A 139 -11.68 9.33 -4.78
CA LEU A 139 -11.57 10.77 -4.45
C LEU A 139 -11.09 11.62 -5.62
N TYR A 140 -10.15 11.12 -6.41
CA TYR A 140 -9.46 11.88 -7.44
C TYR A 140 -9.40 11.16 -8.79
N PRO A 141 -10.53 10.63 -9.32
CA PRO A 141 -10.52 9.81 -10.54
C PRO A 141 -9.99 10.55 -11.78
N GLY A 142 -10.02 11.86 -11.78
CA GLY A 142 -9.49 12.70 -12.87
C GLY A 142 -8.03 13.09 -12.71
N PHE A 143 -7.38 12.76 -11.58
CA PHE A 143 -5.99 13.13 -11.33
C PHE A 143 -4.97 12.13 -11.94
N MET A 144 -5.43 10.96 -12.38
CA MET A 144 -4.60 9.93 -12.96
C MET A 144 -5.18 9.37 -14.26
N THR A 145 -4.31 8.97 -15.18
CA THR A 145 -4.72 8.24 -16.39
C THR A 145 -5.01 6.77 -16.08
N LYS A 146 -4.18 6.16 -15.23
CA LYS A 146 -4.27 4.73 -14.90
C LYS A 146 -4.23 4.48 -13.40
N ALA A 147 -4.85 3.36 -12.98
CA ALA A 147 -4.76 2.88 -11.60
C ALA A 147 -4.51 1.38 -11.55
N VAL A 148 -3.60 0.94 -10.67
CA VAL A 148 -3.23 -0.47 -10.51
C VAL A 148 -3.23 -0.83 -9.02
N PRO A 149 -4.39 -1.06 -8.39
CA PRO A 149 -4.46 -1.64 -7.05
C PRO A 149 -4.03 -3.11 -7.09
N ILE A 150 -3.06 -3.48 -6.25
CA ILE A 150 -2.47 -4.81 -6.20
C ILE A 150 -2.75 -5.42 -4.83
N VAL A 151 -3.40 -6.58 -4.78
CA VAL A 151 -3.81 -7.34 -3.58
C VAL A 151 -4.41 -6.46 -2.48
N GLY A 152 -5.16 -5.43 -2.90
CA GLY A 152 -5.96 -4.55 -2.04
C GLY A 152 -7.45 -4.79 -2.25
N THR A 153 -8.28 -4.05 -1.51
CA THR A 153 -9.74 -4.17 -1.60
C THR A 153 -10.40 -2.78 -1.59
N PRO A 154 -11.52 -2.56 -2.29
CA PRO A 154 -12.30 -1.33 -2.18
C PRO A 154 -13.10 -1.24 -0.87
N LYS A 155 -13.36 -2.38 -0.24
CA LYS A 155 -14.04 -2.48 1.08
C LYS A 155 -13.74 -3.81 1.72
N LEU A 156 -13.85 -3.84 3.05
CA LEU A 156 -13.61 -5.05 3.83
C LEU A 156 -14.79 -6.01 3.83
N THR A 157 -14.48 -7.30 3.91
CA THR A 157 -15.44 -8.33 4.26
C THR A 157 -15.48 -8.56 5.77
N SER A 158 -16.46 -9.35 6.24
CA SER A 158 -16.50 -9.77 7.65
C SER A 158 -15.29 -10.60 8.07
N TYR A 159 -14.65 -11.30 7.12
CA TYR A 159 -13.42 -12.06 7.38
C TYR A 159 -12.24 -11.13 7.68
N ASP A 160 -12.00 -10.13 6.83
CA ASP A 160 -10.95 -9.12 7.04
C ASP A 160 -11.16 -8.38 8.37
N LEU A 161 -12.41 -8.00 8.66
CA LEU A 161 -12.77 -7.34 9.91
C LEU A 161 -12.54 -8.23 11.14
N LEU A 162 -12.83 -9.54 11.04
CA LEU A 162 -12.58 -10.48 12.13
C LEU A 162 -11.07 -10.57 12.42
N LEU A 163 -10.25 -10.76 11.38
CA LEU A 163 -8.81 -10.85 11.49
C LEU A 163 -8.23 -9.59 12.15
N TRP A 164 -8.44 -8.43 11.56
CA TRP A 164 -7.78 -7.20 12.00
C TRP A 164 -8.32 -6.65 13.31
N LYS A 165 -9.60 -6.88 13.65
CA LYS A 165 -10.13 -6.57 14.98
C LYS A 165 -9.55 -7.49 16.05
N THR A 166 -9.27 -8.76 15.71
CA THR A 166 -8.57 -9.68 16.63
C THR A 166 -7.17 -9.17 16.93
N GLU A 167 -6.39 -8.81 15.91
CA GLU A 167 -5.06 -8.21 16.13
C GLU A 167 -5.14 -6.92 16.96
N LEU A 168 -6.07 -6.02 16.62
CA LEU A 168 -6.24 -4.77 17.37
C LEU A 168 -6.62 -5.02 18.84
N SER A 169 -7.34 -6.11 19.14
CA SER A 169 -7.76 -6.43 20.52
C SER A 169 -6.62 -6.90 21.41
N ILE A 170 -5.52 -7.38 20.85
CA ILE A 170 -4.37 -7.91 21.59
C ILE A 170 -3.14 -7.00 21.55
N ILE A 171 -3.11 -6.01 20.65
CA ILE A 171 -1.90 -5.26 20.34
C ILE A 171 -1.29 -4.52 21.55
N ASP A 172 -2.12 -4.06 22.48
CA ASP A 172 -1.69 -3.34 23.68
C ASP A 172 -1.26 -4.27 24.85
N THR A 173 -1.30 -5.59 24.65
CA THR A 173 -0.79 -6.56 25.65
C THR A 173 0.73 -6.65 25.58
N PRO A 174 1.43 -7.14 26.63
CA PRO A 174 2.90 -7.22 26.66
C PRO A 174 3.54 -8.00 25.49
N ALA A 175 2.83 -9.00 24.96
CA ALA A 175 3.26 -9.79 23.79
C ALA A 175 2.46 -9.46 22.52
N GLY A 176 1.65 -8.40 22.55
CA GLY A 176 0.63 -8.14 21.53
C GLY A 176 1.20 -7.95 20.13
N LEU A 177 2.29 -7.21 20.00
CA LEU A 177 2.92 -6.98 18.69
C LEU A 177 3.46 -8.30 18.09
N ASN A 178 4.10 -9.14 18.88
CA ASN A 178 4.59 -10.45 18.43
C ASN A 178 3.41 -11.37 18.06
N ALA A 179 2.39 -11.44 18.91
CA ALA A 179 1.21 -12.24 18.62
C ALA A 179 0.47 -11.78 17.36
N ALA A 180 0.38 -10.46 17.13
CA ALA A 180 -0.17 -9.91 15.90
C ALA A 180 0.72 -10.26 14.67
N ALA A 181 2.03 -10.22 14.82
CA ALA A 181 2.96 -10.65 13.79
C ALA A 181 2.76 -12.12 13.41
N ASP A 182 2.66 -13.01 14.39
CA ASP A 182 2.43 -14.45 14.15
C ASP A 182 1.07 -14.71 13.48
N ILE A 183 0.03 -13.97 13.87
CA ILE A 183 -1.29 -14.02 13.20
C ILE A 183 -1.15 -13.57 11.76
N ASN A 184 -0.42 -12.49 11.49
CA ASN A 184 -0.18 -12.01 10.14
C ASN A 184 0.55 -13.05 9.30
N GLU A 185 1.62 -13.67 9.82
CA GLU A 185 2.37 -14.70 9.08
C GLU A 185 1.47 -15.87 8.66
N MET A 186 0.55 -16.29 9.53
CA MET A 186 -0.42 -17.34 9.21
C MET A 186 -1.37 -16.97 8.06
N HIS A 187 -1.55 -15.67 7.77
CA HIS A 187 -2.46 -15.18 6.73
C HIS A 187 -1.73 -14.63 5.49
N LEU A 188 -0.44 -14.31 5.61
CA LEU A 188 0.40 -13.90 4.49
C LEU A 188 0.60 -15.05 3.50
N HIS A 189 0.74 -16.28 4.00
CA HIS A 189 0.89 -17.49 3.20
C HIS A 189 -0.32 -18.42 3.34
N THR A 190 -0.52 -19.31 2.38
CA THR A 190 -1.51 -20.37 2.53
C THR A 190 -1.02 -21.47 3.49
N PRO A 191 -1.92 -22.23 4.13
CA PRO A 191 -1.52 -23.40 4.91
C PRO A 191 -0.74 -24.43 4.09
N ALA A 192 -1.07 -24.57 2.79
CA ALA A 192 -0.36 -25.49 1.87
C ALA A 192 1.09 -25.04 1.63
N TYR A 193 1.29 -23.72 1.42
CA TYR A 193 2.63 -23.16 1.25
C TYR A 193 3.47 -23.35 2.52
N ILE A 194 2.94 -23.00 3.70
CA ILE A 194 3.63 -23.15 4.97
C ILE A 194 4.03 -24.63 5.19
N ALA A 195 3.09 -25.56 4.99
CA ALA A 195 3.36 -26.99 5.18
C ALA A 195 4.43 -27.54 4.21
N ALA A 196 4.56 -26.99 3.01
CA ALA A 196 5.51 -27.45 2.00
C ALA A 196 6.91 -26.82 2.17
N HIS A 197 7.00 -25.58 2.66
CA HIS A 197 8.25 -24.79 2.58
C HIS A 197 8.83 -24.41 3.95
N VAL A 198 8.04 -24.45 5.03
CA VAL A 198 8.51 -24.09 6.36
C VAL A 198 8.92 -25.34 7.13
N HIS A 199 10.22 -25.48 7.40
CA HIS A 199 10.79 -26.61 8.12
C HIS A 199 11.18 -26.28 9.57
N ASP A 200 11.31 -24.99 9.91
CA ASP A 200 11.58 -24.48 11.26
C ASP A 200 10.61 -23.35 11.57
N VAL A 201 9.50 -23.71 12.24
CA VAL A 201 8.43 -22.77 12.60
C VAL A 201 8.94 -21.74 13.61
N ASP A 202 9.78 -22.16 14.56
CA ASP A 202 10.33 -21.24 15.56
C ASP A 202 11.23 -20.18 14.92
N GLN A 203 11.96 -20.54 13.86
CA GLN A 203 12.76 -19.57 13.11
C GLN A 203 11.87 -18.61 12.32
N LEU A 204 10.83 -19.11 11.65
CA LEU A 204 9.86 -18.27 10.94
C LEU A 204 9.24 -17.22 11.87
N MET A 205 8.74 -17.64 13.04
CA MET A 205 8.18 -16.74 14.04
C MET A 205 9.20 -15.68 14.48
N ARG A 206 10.42 -16.09 14.86
CA ARG A 206 11.48 -15.13 15.23
C ARG A 206 11.79 -14.11 14.14
N ASP A 207 11.86 -14.54 12.89
CA ASP A 207 12.17 -13.65 11.76
C ASP A 207 11.04 -12.64 11.54
N HIS A 208 9.80 -13.08 11.65
CA HIS A 208 8.64 -12.21 11.49
C HIS A 208 8.49 -11.23 12.67
N GLU A 209 8.59 -11.71 13.91
CA GLU A 209 8.63 -10.86 15.10
C GLU A 209 9.75 -9.81 15.03
N ALA A 210 10.94 -10.20 14.57
CA ALA A 210 12.06 -9.27 14.40
C ALA A 210 11.77 -8.21 13.32
N SER A 211 10.99 -8.54 12.29
CA SER A 211 10.60 -7.60 11.24
C SER A 211 9.68 -6.49 11.78
N VAL A 212 8.73 -6.86 12.63
CA VAL A 212 7.76 -5.92 13.22
C VAL A 212 8.28 -5.21 14.47
N ALA A 213 9.32 -5.73 15.14
CA ALA A 213 9.88 -5.14 16.36
C ALA A 213 10.38 -3.69 16.21
N LYS A 214 10.61 -3.25 14.97
CA LYS A 214 10.98 -1.88 14.63
C LYS A 214 9.78 -0.93 14.60
N ILE A 215 8.57 -1.46 14.45
CA ILE A 215 7.34 -0.70 14.39
C ILE A 215 6.90 -0.37 15.81
N LYS A 216 6.47 0.85 16.06
CA LYS A 216 5.88 1.23 17.35
C LYS A 216 4.45 0.72 17.44
N VAL A 217 4.06 0.17 18.58
CA VAL A 217 2.69 -0.36 18.81
C VAL A 217 1.62 0.66 18.43
N ALA A 218 1.81 1.93 18.82
CA ALA A 218 0.85 3.00 18.51
C ALA A 218 0.74 3.25 16.98
N ASP A 219 1.85 3.16 16.24
CA ASP A 219 1.88 3.32 14.78
C ASP A 219 1.17 2.13 14.11
N TYR A 220 1.51 0.90 14.51
CA TYR A 220 0.84 -0.32 14.04
C TYR A 220 -0.67 -0.24 14.25
N ALA A 221 -1.11 0.09 15.48
CA ALA A 221 -2.52 0.19 15.82
C ALA A 221 -3.24 1.30 15.03
N SER A 222 -2.56 2.42 14.74
CA SER A 222 -3.14 3.54 13.99
C SER A 222 -3.43 3.17 12.54
N GLN A 223 -2.48 2.52 11.86
CA GLN A 223 -2.69 2.02 10.50
C GLN A 223 -3.77 0.92 10.46
N LEU A 224 -3.75 0.00 11.43
CA LEU A 224 -4.73 -1.07 11.54
C LEU A 224 -6.17 -0.50 11.71
N ARG A 225 -6.34 0.55 12.54
CA ARG A 225 -7.63 1.26 12.67
C ARG A 225 -8.06 1.92 11.35
N ALA A 226 -7.13 2.52 10.61
CA ALA A 226 -7.42 3.11 9.31
C ALA A 226 -7.87 2.05 8.31
N MET A 227 -7.23 0.87 8.29
CA MET A 227 -7.62 -0.27 7.46
C MET A 227 -9.02 -0.80 7.85
N ILE A 228 -9.28 -1.02 9.14
CA ILE A 228 -10.59 -1.50 9.64
C ILE A 228 -11.74 -0.58 9.22
N GLY A 229 -11.48 0.72 9.09
CA GLY A 229 -12.48 1.71 8.65
C GLY A 229 -12.60 1.87 7.13
N HIS A 230 -11.86 1.08 6.33
CA HIS A 230 -11.79 1.28 4.89
C HIS A 230 -13.04 0.80 4.14
N ASP A 231 -13.69 1.74 3.44
CA ASP A 231 -14.75 1.53 2.46
C ASP A 231 -14.80 2.75 1.54
N ILE A 232 -14.54 2.58 0.25
CA ILE A 232 -14.56 3.68 -0.70
C ILE A 232 -15.97 4.24 -0.98
N GLY A 233 -17.01 3.56 -0.51
CA GLY A 233 -18.40 3.96 -0.73
C GLY A 233 -18.85 3.76 -2.18
N SER A 234 -19.36 4.82 -2.80
CA SER A 234 -19.87 4.76 -4.17
C SER A 234 -18.76 4.86 -5.22
N VAL A 235 -18.91 4.10 -6.30
CA VAL A 235 -18.02 4.17 -7.47
C VAL A 235 -18.27 5.45 -8.25
N PRO A 236 -17.24 6.26 -8.59
CA PRO A 236 -17.39 7.45 -9.40
C PRO A 236 -17.92 7.14 -10.80
N ALA A 237 -18.68 8.07 -11.38
CA ALA A 237 -19.22 7.91 -12.74
C ALA A 237 -18.13 7.94 -13.83
N LYS A 238 -17.02 8.63 -13.58
CA LYS A 238 -15.85 8.66 -14.47
C LYS A 238 -14.67 8.01 -13.76
N LEU A 239 -14.07 7.03 -14.40
CA LEU A 239 -12.97 6.25 -13.85
C LEU A 239 -11.72 6.38 -14.72
N PRO A 240 -10.51 6.28 -14.15
CA PRO A 240 -9.29 6.08 -14.93
C PRO A 240 -9.32 4.70 -15.59
N GLN A 241 -8.36 4.42 -16.46
CA GLN A 241 -8.11 3.04 -16.88
C GLN A 241 -7.61 2.23 -15.68
N MET A 242 -8.14 1.02 -15.48
CA MET A 242 -7.78 0.24 -14.28
C MET A 242 -7.40 -1.19 -14.64
N MET A 243 -6.34 -1.66 -14.01
CA MET A 243 -5.99 -3.07 -13.93
C MET A 243 -5.93 -3.46 -12.45
N ILE A 244 -6.82 -4.34 -12.03
CA ILE A 244 -6.93 -4.81 -10.66
C ILE A 244 -6.22 -6.15 -10.55
N VAL A 245 -5.28 -6.26 -9.62
CA VAL A 245 -4.53 -7.49 -9.38
C VAL A 245 -4.98 -8.10 -8.06
N VAL A 246 -5.39 -9.36 -8.09
CA VAL A 246 -5.79 -10.12 -6.90
C VAL A 246 -4.98 -11.41 -6.80
N SER A 247 -4.80 -11.93 -5.60
CA SER A 247 -4.34 -13.30 -5.39
C SER A 247 -5.55 -14.19 -5.05
N ALA A 248 -5.71 -15.29 -5.78
CA ALA A 248 -6.87 -16.17 -5.63
C ALA A 248 -6.96 -16.82 -4.24
N GLN A 249 -5.82 -17.03 -3.60
CA GLN A 249 -5.71 -17.70 -2.30
C GLN A 249 -5.32 -16.75 -1.16
N ASP A 250 -5.57 -15.43 -1.35
CA ASP A 250 -5.29 -14.42 -0.33
C ASP A 250 -6.18 -14.61 0.90
N GLN A 251 -5.55 -14.75 2.07
CA GLN A 251 -6.21 -14.89 3.36
C GLN A 251 -6.00 -13.65 4.25
N MET A 252 -5.17 -12.69 3.82
CA MET A 252 -4.96 -11.42 4.53
C MET A 252 -5.95 -10.36 4.07
N VAL A 253 -6.18 -10.27 2.75
CA VAL A 253 -7.13 -9.35 2.11
C VAL A 253 -8.02 -10.15 1.17
N ASN A 254 -9.29 -10.31 1.52
CA ASN A 254 -10.21 -11.10 0.71
C ASN A 254 -10.29 -10.55 -0.73
N PRO A 255 -9.98 -11.37 -1.76
CA PRO A 255 -9.94 -10.90 -3.14
C PRO A 255 -11.32 -10.64 -3.77
N ALA A 256 -12.40 -11.17 -3.18
CA ALA A 256 -13.72 -11.13 -3.79
C ALA A 256 -14.24 -9.69 -4.05
N PRO A 257 -14.16 -8.72 -3.11
CA PRO A 257 -14.66 -7.37 -3.38
C PRO A 257 -13.88 -6.66 -4.49
N ALA A 258 -12.56 -6.88 -4.60
CA ALA A 258 -11.74 -6.30 -5.67
C ALA A 258 -12.09 -6.92 -7.03
N ALA A 259 -12.30 -8.24 -7.09
CA ALA A 259 -12.75 -8.92 -8.31
C ALA A 259 -14.17 -8.53 -8.72
N GLU A 260 -15.08 -8.31 -7.76
CA GLU A 260 -16.42 -7.77 -8.01
C GLU A 260 -16.37 -6.34 -8.55
N PHE A 261 -15.52 -5.50 -7.97
CA PHE A 261 -15.29 -4.13 -8.43
C PHE A 261 -14.77 -4.13 -9.87
N ALA A 262 -13.80 -4.99 -10.20
CA ALA A 262 -13.30 -5.12 -11.57
C ALA A 262 -14.41 -5.46 -12.57
N ARG A 263 -15.26 -6.44 -12.24
CA ARG A 263 -16.41 -6.81 -13.08
C ARG A 263 -17.43 -5.67 -13.22
N ALA A 264 -17.77 -5.01 -12.11
CA ALA A 264 -18.75 -3.93 -12.10
C ALA A 264 -18.30 -2.70 -12.89
N THR A 265 -17.00 -2.45 -12.97
CA THR A 265 -16.40 -1.31 -13.68
C THR A 265 -15.87 -1.67 -15.08
N ASN A 266 -16.01 -2.93 -15.51
CA ASN A 266 -15.42 -3.46 -16.74
C ASN A 266 -13.91 -3.19 -16.84
N SER A 267 -13.21 -3.32 -15.70
CA SER A 267 -11.77 -3.14 -15.58
C SER A 267 -11.03 -4.44 -15.86
N GLU A 268 -9.77 -4.33 -16.25
CA GLU A 268 -8.92 -5.50 -16.40
C GLU A 268 -8.67 -6.17 -15.03
N LEU A 269 -8.79 -7.49 -14.98
CA LEU A 269 -8.54 -8.29 -13.78
C LEU A 269 -7.40 -9.27 -14.05
N VAL A 270 -6.32 -9.17 -13.27
CA VAL A 270 -5.23 -10.15 -13.23
C VAL A 270 -5.35 -10.94 -11.94
N THR A 271 -5.37 -12.26 -12.06
CA THR A 271 -5.46 -13.17 -10.91
C THR A 271 -4.16 -13.97 -10.78
N LEU A 272 -3.45 -13.78 -9.68
CA LEU A 272 -2.33 -14.61 -9.28
C LEU A 272 -2.90 -15.90 -8.67
N THR A 273 -2.48 -17.06 -9.16
CA THR A 273 -3.12 -18.35 -8.83
C THR A 273 -2.24 -19.29 -8.03
N GLY A 274 -0.99 -18.91 -7.76
CA GLY A 274 -0.06 -19.67 -6.93
C GLY A 274 -0.53 -19.80 -5.48
N ASP A 275 0.14 -20.67 -4.74
CA ASP A 275 -0.21 -21.03 -3.36
C ASP A 275 0.44 -20.11 -2.29
N CYS A 276 1.14 -19.06 -2.69
CA CYS A 276 1.79 -18.13 -1.77
C CYS A 276 0.81 -17.21 -0.99
N GLY A 277 -0.49 -17.29 -1.22
CA GLY A 277 -1.48 -16.45 -0.51
C GLY A 277 -1.33 -14.97 -0.84
N HIS A 278 -1.31 -14.12 0.18
CA HIS A 278 -1.12 -12.67 0.02
C HIS A 278 0.21 -12.31 -0.64
N LEU A 279 1.25 -13.10 -0.42
CA LEU A 279 2.59 -12.91 -0.97
C LEU A 279 2.76 -13.49 -2.40
N ALA A 280 1.68 -13.87 -3.09
CA ALA A 280 1.71 -14.27 -4.50
C ALA A 280 2.36 -13.20 -5.40
N THR A 281 2.30 -11.93 -5.02
CA THR A 281 3.00 -10.82 -5.68
C THR A 281 4.52 -11.02 -5.77
N SER A 282 5.12 -11.69 -4.80
CA SER A 282 6.55 -12.03 -4.78
C SER A 282 6.82 -13.35 -5.51
N CYS A 283 6.00 -14.38 -5.27
CA CYS A 283 6.17 -15.70 -5.89
C CYS A 283 5.88 -15.70 -7.40
N GLU A 284 4.96 -14.86 -7.84
CA GLU A 284 4.58 -14.68 -9.25
C GLU A 284 5.04 -13.30 -9.78
N SER A 285 6.16 -12.78 -9.27
CA SER A 285 6.67 -11.44 -9.60
C SER A 285 6.91 -11.23 -11.09
N ASP A 286 7.33 -12.25 -11.84
CA ASP A 286 7.53 -12.18 -13.28
C ASP A 286 6.20 -12.00 -14.03
N LEU A 287 5.16 -12.73 -13.62
CA LEU A 287 3.82 -12.58 -14.17
C LEU A 287 3.29 -11.16 -13.86
N LEU A 288 3.36 -10.76 -12.61
CA LEU A 288 2.91 -9.44 -12.17
C LEU A 288 3.62 -8.32 -12.96
N THR A 289 4.95 -8.38 -13.03
CA THR A 289 5.76 -7.37 -13.75
C THR A 289 5.38 -7.29 -15.22
N ARG A 290 5.25 -8.45 -15.90
CA ARG A 290 4.86 -8.49 -17.30
C ARG A 290 3.48 -7.85 -17.53
N GLU A 291 2.48 -8.19 -16.72
CA GLU A 291 1.12 -7.68 -16.90
C GLU A 291 1.03 -6.17 -16.58
N VAL A 292 1.72 -5.72 -15.53
CA VAL A 292 1.80 -4.29 -15.20
C VAL A 292 2.49 -3.51 -16.33
N HIS A 293 3.63 -3.99 -16.84
CA HIS A 293 4.32 -3.34 -17.96
C HIS A 293 3.45 -3.30 -19.22
N ARG A 294 2.75 -4.38 -19.53
CA ARG A 294 1.81 -4.44 -20.66
C ARG A 294 0.72 -3.38 -20.50
N PHE A 295 0.09 -3.33 -19.33
CA PHE A 295 -0.99 -2.39 -19.04
C PHE A 295 -0.52 -0.93 -19.08
N LEU A 296 0.65 -0.63 -18.53
CA LEU A 296 1.19 0.73 -18.52
C LEU A 296 1.62 1.19 -19.93
N ALA A 297 1.96 0.27 -20.85
CA ALA A 297 2.42 0.62 -22.20
C ALA A 297 1.29 0.97 -23.18
N HIS A 298 0.04 0.60 -22.91
CA HIS A 298 -1.14 0.81 -23.76
C HIS A 298 -2.12 1.80 -23.13
#